data_af8d106cd38f8ce59bd2acb3f0d5e6e0
#
_entry.id   af8d106cd38f8ce59bd2acb3f0d5e6e0
#
_cell.length_a   1.000
_cell.length_b   1.000
_cell.length_c   1.000
_cell.angle_alpha   90.00
_cell.angle_beta   90.00
_cell.angle_gamma   90.00
#
_symmetry.space_group_name_H-M   'P 1'
#
loop_
_entity.id
_entity.type
_entity.pdbx_description
1 polymer ?
#
loop_
_entity_poly.entity_id
_entity_poly.type
_entity_poly.pdbx_seq_one_letter_code
_entity_poly.pdbx_strand_id
1 'polypeptide(L)'
;VLRLFPPLQVAEAESLRNDLVRAGPLPMFTLNKKLVKAAQAHAADIGQNKAAPGHSSTNGTNFETRMNRLGIKHCATENISISSQSILLSVILLYLDIYLPELGHRKALLNPNLRETGVGSALYGKDQYFLVQDFACTQ
;
A
#
# COMPACT_ATOMS: atom_id res chain seq x y z
N VAL A 1 -15.48 0.46 17.21
CA VAL A 1 -14.76 0.96 16.01
C VAL A 1 -15.71 1.76 15.13
N LEU A 2 -16.90 1.22 14.81
CA LEU A 2 -17.88 1.90 13.93
C LEU A 2 -18.43 3.24 14.49
N ARG A 3 -18.36 3.46 15.79
CA ARG A 3 -18.81 4.72 16.42
C ARG A 3 -17.85 5.90 16.23
N LEU A 4 -16.65 5.66 15.73
CA LEU A 4 -15.63 6.68 15.53
C LEU A 4 -15.64 7.27 14.12
N PHE A 5 -16.46 6.73 13.21
CA PHE A 5 -16.47 7.11 11.81
C PHE A 5 -17.82 7.72 11.40
N PRO A 6 -17.81 8.80 10.59
CA PRO A 6 -19.05 9.36 10.03
C PRO A 6 -19.79 8.35 9.12
N PRO A 7 -21.10 8.58 8.85
CA PRO A 7 -21.94 7.62 8.08
C PRO A 7 -21.39 7.21 6.72
N LEU A 8 -20.63 8.06 6.04
CA LEU A 8 -19.98 7.74 4.76
C LEU A 8 -18.95 6.63 4.86
N GLN A 9 -18.34 6.46 6.03
CA GLN A 9 -17.32 5.43 6.24
C GLN A 9 -17.92 4.06 6.56
N VAL A 10 -19.18 4.01 6.92
CA VAL A 10 -19.94 2.76 7.08
C VAL A 10 -20.18 2.10 5.71
N ALA A 11 -20.44 2.88 4.67
CA ALA A 11 -20.63 2.38 3.31
C ALA A 11 -19.35 1.73 2.77
N GLU A 12 -18.17 2.31 3.00
CA GLU A 12 -16.89 1.72 2.62
C GLU A 12 -16.59 0.44 3.40
N ALA A 13 -16.96 0.39 4.69
CA ALA A 13 -16.80 -0.81 5.51
C ALA A 13 -17.71 -1.94 5.03
N GLU A 14 -18.95 -1.66 4.67
CA GLU A 14 -19.88 -2.64 4.08
C GLU A 14 -19.41 -3.10 2.70
N SER A 15 -18.94 -2.19 1.87
CA SER A 15 -18.33 -2.50 0.58
C SER A 15 -17.13 -3.43 0.73
N LEU A 16 -16.23 -3.14 1.68
CA LEU A 16 -15.09 -4.00 1.98
C LEU A 16 -15.54 -5.40 2.43
N ARG A 17 -16.53 -5.48 3.34
CA ARG A 17 -17.07 -6.75 3.79
C ARG A 17 -17.58 -7.59 2.61
N ASN A 18 -18.31 -6.98 1.70
CA ASN A 18 -18.85 -7.66 0.52
C ASN A 18 -17.72 -8.16 -0.40
N ASP A 19 -16.68 -7.36 -0.61
CA ASP A 19 -15.53 -7.76 -1.41
C ASP A 19 -14.74 -8.89 -0.75
N LEU A 20 -14.57 -8.87 0.58
CA LEU A 20 -13.90 -9.95 1.32
C LEU A 20 -14.69 -11.27 1.24
N VAL A 21 -16.02 -11.23 1.36
CA VAL A 21 -16.88 -12.40 1.21
C VAL A 21 -16.78 -12.95 -0.21
N ARG A 22 -16.79 -12.09 -1.21
CA ARG A 22 -16.70 -12.48 -2.63
C ARG A 22 -15.33 -13.06 -2.98
N ALA A 23 -14.24 -12.47 -2.45
CA ALA A 23 -12.89 -12.95 -2.69
C ALA A 23 -12.64 -14.33 -2.07
N GLY A 24 -13.30 -14.63 -0.93
CA GLY A 24 -13.03 -15.84 -0.16
C GLY A 24 -11.60 -15.88 0.40
N PRO A 25 -11.13 -17.05 0.84
CA PRO A 25 -9.76 -17.22 1.33
C PRO A 25 -8.74 -16.99 0.20
N LEU A 26 -7.86 -16.02 0.39
CA LEU A 26 -6.75 -15.74 -0.52
C LEU A 26 -5.45 -16.34 0.01
N PRO A 27 -4.52 -16.74 -0.87
CA PRO A 27 -3.19 -17.16 -0.46
C PRO A 27 -2.47 -16.02 0.28
N MET A 28 -1.72 -16.35 1.32
CA MET A 28 -0.86 -15.38 1.98
C MET A 28 0.23 -14.89 1.04
N PHE A 29 0.59 -13.61 1.15
CA PHE A 29 1.75 -13.06 0.48
C PHE A 29 3.03 -13.69 1.02
N THR A 30 3.97 -13.96 0.13
CA THR A 30 5.35 -14.32 0.48
C THR A 30 6.21 -13.06 0.50
N LEU A 31 7.01 -12.89 1.53
CA LEU A 31 7.94 -11.76 1.59
C LEU A 31 9.05 -11.92 0.55
N ASN A 32 9.20 -10.91 -0.28
CA ASN A 32 10.30 -10.79 -1.23
C ASN A 32 11.31 -9.75 -0.74
N LYS A 33 12.53 -10.18 -0.43
CA LYS A 33 13.58 -9.30 0.13
C LYS A 33 13.92 -8.10 -0.76
N LYS A 34 13.81 -8.25 -2.09
CA LYS A 34 14.04 -7.15 -3.04
C LYS A 34 12.93 -6.10 -2.92
N LEU A 35 11.66 -6.54 -2.85
CA LEU A 35 10.52 -5.65 -2.65
C LEU A 35 10.59 -4.94 -1.29
N VAL A 36 10.94 -5.66 -0.22
CA VAL A 36 11.13 -5.05 1.12
C VAL A 36 12.18 -3.95 1.05
N LYS A 37 13.33 -4.21 0.42
CA LYS A 37 14.39 -3.22 0.28
C LYS A 37 13.96 -2.00 -0.54
N ALA A 38 13.22 -2.21 -1.63
CA ALA A 38 12.70 -1.14 -2.48
C ALA A 38 11.65 -0.29 -1.76
N ALA A 39 10.66 -0.92 -1.12
CA ALA A 39 9.63 -0.23 -0.36
C ALA A 39 10.24 0.59 0.79
N GLN A 40 11.18 0.01 1.55
CA GLN A 40 11.86 0.71 2.64
C GLN A 40 12.70 1.89 2.14
N ALA A 41 13.41 1.74 1.02
CA ALA A 41 14.20 2.81 0.43
C ALA A 41 13.30 3.96 -0.05
N HIS A 42 12.17 3.66 -0.68
CA HIS A 42 11.21 4.68 -1.11
C HIS A 42 10.57 5.40 0.07
N ALA A 43 10.15 4.65 1.10
CA ALA A 43 9.60 5.25 2.31
C ALA A 43 10.60 6.19 3.00
N ALA A 44 11.85 5.77 3.12
CA ALA A 44 12.92 6.58 3.70
C ALA A 44 13.20 7.84 2.89
N ASP A 45 13.25 7.73 1.56
CA ASP A 45 13.47 8.86 0.65
C ASP A 45 12.39 9.94 0.81
N ILE A 46 11.13 9.55 0.76
CA ILE A 46 10.00 10.48 0.92
C ILE A 46 9.96 11.06 2.34
N GLY A 47 10.13 10.23 3.35
CA GLY A 47 10.07 10.66 4.75
C GLY A 47 11.19 11.62 5.14
N GLN A 48 12.44 11.30 4.81
CA GLN A 48 13.61 12.12 5.13
C GLN A 48 13.61 13.48 4.43
N ASN A 49 13.19 13.50 3.18
CA ASN A 49 13.14 14.72 2.38
C ASN A 49 11.84 15.52 2.56
N LYS A 50 10.88 14.99 3.32
CA LYS A 50 9.53 15.57 3.48
C LYS A 50 8.91 15.90 2.11
N ALA A 51 9.18 15.05 1.14
CA ALA A 51 8.71 15.24 -0.22
C ALA A 51 7.20 15.01 -0.31
N ALA A 52 6.58 15.52 -1.37
CA ALA A 52 5.16 15.21 -1.63
C ALA A 52 4.96 13.70 -1.74
N PRO A 53 3.97 13.13 -1.02
CA PRO A 53 3.68 11.71 -1.09
C PRO A 53 3.30 11.29 -2.51
N GLY A 54 3.89 10.20 -2.97
CA GLY A 54 3.62 9.72 -4.32
C GLY A 54 4.47 8.50 -4.68
N HIS A 55 4.23 7.98 -5.87
CA HIS A 55 4.91 6.80 -6.40
C HIS A 55 6.27 7.10 -7.03
N SER A 56 6.67 8.35 -7.13
CA SER A 56 7.98 8.76 -7.62
C SER A 56 8.91 9.13 -6.48
N SER A 57 10.14 8.69 -6.55
CA SER A 57 11.21 9.07 -5.63
C SER A 57 11.64 10.53 -5.84
N THR A 58 12.33 11.13 -4.88
CA THR A 58 12.75 12.53 -4.94
C THR A 58 13.68 12.85 -6.11
N ASN A 59 14.40 11.84 -6.61
CA ASN A 59 15.24 11.94 -7.81
C ASN A 59 14.50 11.75 -9.14
N GLY A 60 13.15 11.69 -9.11
CA GLY A 60 12.32 11.48 -10.29
C GLY A 60 12.15 10.03 -10.75
N THR A 61 12.77 9.07 -10.07
CA THR A 61 12.60 7.65 -10.40
C THR A 61 11.18 7.20 -10.04
N ASN A 62 10.39 6.76 -11.03
CA ASN A 62 9.05 6.26 -10.83
C ASN A 62 9.03 4.78 -10.35
N PHE A 63 7.85 4.30 -9.95
CA PHE A 63 7.65 2.93 -9.48
C PHE A 63 8.09 1.88 -10.51
N GLU A 64 7.67 2.02 -11.76
CA GLU A 64 8.03 1.09 -12.82
C GLU A 64 9.54 0.96 -12.99
N THR A 65 10.27 2.06 -12.99
CA THR A 65 11.73 2.05 -13.07
C THR A 65 12.36 1.38 -11.85
N ARG A 66 11.81 1.58 -10.64
CA ARG A 66 12.28 0.87 -9.44
C ARG A 66 12.09 -0.64 -9.59
N MET A 67 10.93 -1.09 -10.08
CA MET A 67 10.64 -2.51 -10.29
C MET A 67 11.53 -3.12 -11.39
N ASN A 68 11.71 -2.43 -12.51
CA ASN A 68 12.59 -2.88 -13.59
C ASN A 68 14.03 -3.11 -13.12
N ARG A 69 14.56 -2.26 -12.25
CA ARG A 69 15.90 -2.43 -11.64
C ARG A 69 16.00 -3.67 -10.75
N LEU A 70 14.89 -4.17 -10.22
CA LEU A 70 14.84 -5.42 -9.47
C LEU A 70 14.66 -6.66 -10.35
N GLY A 71 14.48 -6.48 -11.66
CA GLY A 71 14.15 -7.54 -12.60
C GLY A 71 12.66 -7.87 -12.67
N ILE A 72 11.80 -7.08 -12.02
CA ILE A 72 10.34 -7.22 -12.05
C ILE A 72 9.81 -6.35 -13.18
N LYS A 73 9.50 -6.97 -14.32
CA LYS A 73 9.17 -6.25 -15.55
C LYS A 73 7.67 -6.09 -15.78
N HIS A 74 6.84 -6.81 -15.07
CA HIS A 74 5.39 -6.78 -15.21
C HIS A 74 4.72 -7.31 -13.95
N CYS A 75 3.41 -7.14 -13.85
CA CYS A 75 2.61 -7.64 -12.74
C CYS A 75 3.13 -7.16 -11.37
N ALA A 76 3.26 -5.85 -11.23
CA ALA A 76 3.62 -5.22 -9.98
C ALA A 76 2.74 -4.00 -9.72
N THR A 77 2.50 -3.69 -8.47
CA THR A 77 1.77 -2.50 -8.03
C THR A 77 2.25 -2.03 -6.67
N GLU A 78 1.96 -0.78 -6.35
CA GLU A 78 2.38 -0.15 -5.10
C GLU A 78 1.19 0.53 -4.43
N ASN A 79 1.04 0.31 -3.14
CA ASN A 79 0.14 1.06 -2.27
C ASN A 79 0.96 2.00 -1.39
N ILE A 80 0.44 3.21 -1.20
CA ILE A 80 1.02 4.22 -0.32
C ILE A 80 -0.05 4.72 0.64
N SER A 81 0.33 4.90 1.90
CA SER A 81 -0.53 5.50 2.91
C SER A 81 0.26 6.41 3.85
N ILE A 82 -0.40 7.47 4.30
CA ILE A 82 0.08 8.32 5.39
C ILE A 82 -0.92 8.26 6.53
N SER A 83 -0.43 8.02 7.74
CA SER A 83 -1.25 8.02 8.94
C SER A 83 -0.49 8.63 10.11
N SER A 84 -1.20 9.40 10.93
CA SER A 84 -0.66 10.00 12.16
C SER A 84 -0.73 9.08 13.40
N GLN A 85 -1.39 7.92 13.32
CA GLN A 85 -1.69 7.12 14.51
C GLN A 85 -0.90 5.82 14.57
N SER A 86 -0.95 5.00 13.51
CA SER A 86 -0.24 3.73 13.49
C SER A 86 -0.14 3.14 12.09
N ILE A 87 0.83 2.26 11.89
CA ILE A 87 0.98 1.49 10.65
C ILE A 87 -0.24 0.57 10.44
N LEU A 88 -0.78 -0.02 11.50
CA LEU A 88 -1.98 -0.85 11.41
C LEU A 88 -3.17 -0.06 10.87
N LEU A 89 -3.39 1.16 11.36
CA LEU A 89 -4.44 2.03 10.83
C LEU A 89 -4.20 2.36 9.36
N SER A 90 -2.96 2.63 8.97
CA SER A 90 -2.61 2.84 7.55
C SER A 90 -3.04 1.66 6.67
N VAL A 91 -2.79 0.43 7.10
CA VAL A 91 -3.21 -0.77 6.36
C VAL A 91 -4.74 -0.88 6.29
N ILE A 92 -5.43 -0.63 7.39
CA ILE A 92 -6.91 -0.63 7.42
C ILE A 92 -7.48 0.40 6.43
N LEU A 93 -6.91 1.60 6.39
CA LEU A 93 -7.34 2.65 5.48
C LEU A 93 -7.12 2.28 4.01
N LEU A 94 -6.06 1.54 3.69
CA LEU A 94 -5.83 1.01 2.34
C LEU A 94 -6.88 -0.05 1.93
N TYR A 95 -7.39 -0.84 2.87
CA TYR A 95 -8.52 -1.74 2.60
C TYR A 95 -9.83 -0.99 2.43
N LEU A 96 -10.07 0.03 3.23
CA LEU A 96 -11.31 0.82 3.16
C LEU A 96 -11.38 1.68 1.91
N ASP A 97 -10.23 2.22 1.47
CA ASP A 97 -10.12 3.09 0.29
C ASP A 97 -11.10 4.27 0.32
N ILE A 98 -11.19 4.93 1.47
CA ILE A 98 -12.13 6.01 1.74
C ILE A 98 -11.91 7.16 0.75
N TYR A 99 -12.99 7.65 0.13
CA TYR A 99 -13.00 8.69 -0.89
C TYR A 99 -12.28 8.34 -2.20
N LEU A 100 -11.93 7.06 -2.41
CA LEU A 100 -11.31 6.57 -3.63
C LEU A 100 -12.26 5.58 -4.34
N PRO A 101 -13.17 6.05 -5.19
CA PRO A 101 -14.22 5.20 -5.76
C PRO A 101 -13.69 4.07 -6.63
N GLU A 102 -12.47 4.20 -7.14
CA GLU A 102 -11.83 3.17 -7.97
C GLU A 102 -11.30 1.99 -7.14
N LEU A 103 -11.17 2.14 -5.82
CA LEU A 103 -10.72 1.11 -4.88
C LEU A 103 -9.38 0.46 -5.26
N GLY A 104 -8.45 1.26 -5.75
CA GLY A 104 -7.17 0.78 -6.28
C GLY A 104 -6.31 0.04 -5.26
N HIS A 105 -6.22 0.57 -4.04
CA HIS A 105 -5.44 -0.06 -2.97
C HIS A 105 -6.08 -1.37 -2.51
N ARG A 106 -7.40 -1.39 -2.31
CA ARG A 106 -8.16 -2.61 -1.97
C ARG A 106 -8.01 -3.68 -3.05
N LYS A 107 -8.13 -3.31 -4.32
CA LYS A 107 -7.97 -4.23 -5.44
C LYS A 107 -6.58 -4.86 -5.46
N ALA A 108 -5.53 -4.11 -5.15
CA ALA A 108 -4.19 -4.67 -5.00
C ALA A 108 -4.11 -5.69 -3.86
N LEU A 109 -4.64 -5.34 -2.68
CA LEU A 109 -4.63 -6.20 -1.49
C LEU A 109 -5.44 -7.51 -1.68
N LEU A 110 -6.49 -7.47 -2.49
CA LEU A 110 -7.37 -8.62 -2.75
C LEU A 110 -7.10 -9.31 -4.09
N ASN A 111 -6.05 -8.93 -4.81
CA ASN A 111 -5.70 -9.52 -6.09
C ASN A 111 -5.04 -10.89 -5.91
N PRO A 112 -5.68 -12.00 -6.33
CA PRO A 112 -5.13 -13.35 -6.14
C PRO A 112 -3.86 -13.63 -6.97
N ASN A 113 -3.57 -12.80 -7.97
CA ASN A 113 -2.38 -12.95 -8.81
C ASN A 113 -1.13 -12.34 -8.18
N LEU A 114 -1.28 -11.39 -7.27
CA LEU A 114 -0.18 -10.84 -6.51
C LEU A 114 0.18 -11.81 -5.38
N ARG A 115 1.39 -12.33 -5.40
CA ARG A 115 1.83 -13.40 -4.50
C ARG A 115 2.99 -13.00 -3.61
N GLU A 116 3.73 -12.00 -4.00
CA GLU A 116 4.89 -11.49 -3.29
C GLU A 116 4.67 -10.06 -2.82
N THR A 117 5.22 -9.73 -1.67
CA THR A 117 5.16 -8.37 -1.13
C THR A 117 6.44 -7.95 -0.44
N GLY A 118 6.66 -6.65 -0.43
CA GLY A 118 7.61 -5.98 0.42
C GLY A 118 6.97 -4.73 1.03
N VAL A 119 7.20 -4.50 2.31
CA VAL A 119 6.64 -3.35 3.03
C VAL A 119 7.78 -2.53 3.62
N GLY A 120 7.66 -1.22 3.52
CA GLY A 120 8.56 -0.26 4.13
C GLY A 120 7.79 0.89 4.77
N SER A 121 8.37 1.50 5.79
CA SER A 121 7.79 2.67 6.43
C SER A 121 8.86 3.61 6.94
N ALA A 122 8.52 4.89 7.02
CA ALA A 122 9.39 5.91 7.59
C ALA A 122 8.55 6.99 8.28
N LEU A 123 9.16 7.70 9.23
CA LEU A 123 8.54 8.90 9.79
C LEU A 123 8.41 9.97 8.69
N TYR A 124 7.27 10.62 8.68
CA TYR A 124 6.96 11.72 7.78
C TYR A 124 6.55 12.94 8.61
N GLY A 125 7.47 13.89 8.75
CA GLY A 125 7.28 14.98 9.70
C GLY A 125 7.44 14.52 11.15
N LYS A 126 6.66 15.10 12.07
CA LYS A 126 6.78 14.80 13.52
C LYS A 126 5.98 13.58 13.95
N ASP A 127 4.76 13.43 13.41
CA ASP A 127 3.76 12.55 13.98
C ASP A 127 3.11 11.60 12.96
N GLN A 128 3.60 11.56 11.72
CA GLN A 128 3.03 10.73 10.67
C GLN A 128 4.00 9.64 10.23
N TYR A 129 3.44 8.56 9.72
CA TYR A 129 4.16 7.47 9.07
C TYR A 129 3.80 7.42 7.60
N PHE A 130 4.82 7.37 6.75
CA PHE A 130 4.69 7.06 5.35
C PHE A 130 4.89 5.55 5.16
N LEU A 131 3.87 4.87 4.69
CA LEU A 131 3.86 3.43 4.45
C LEU A 131 3.88 3.17 2.96
N VAL A 132 4.74 2.25 2.55
CA VAL A 132 4.83 1.73 1.18
C VAL A 132 4.62 0.22 1.21
N GLN A 133 3.75 -0.29 0.35
CA GLN A 133 3.55 -1.70 0.10
C GLN A 133 3.77 -1.98 -1.39
N ASP A 134 4.84 -2.67 -1.71
CA ASP A 134 5.11 -3.15 -3.06
C ASP A 134 4.62 -4.59 -3.21
N PHE A 135 3.94 -4.88 -4.30
CA PHE A 135 3.41 -6.21 -4.62
C PHE A 135 3.85 -6.65 -6.01
N ALA A 136 4.06 -7.95 -6.17
CA ALA A 136 4.31 -8.55 -7.46
C ALA A 136 3.68 -9.94 -7.58
N CYS A 137 3.44 -10.38 -8.82
CA CYS A 137 3.23 -11.78 -9.11
C CYS A 137 4.52 -12.56 -8.84
N THR A 138 4.44 -13.87 -8.65
CA THR A 138 5.63 -14.73 -8.63
C THR A 138 6.37 -14.57 -9.95
N GLN A 139 7.65 -14.27 -9.87
CA GLN A 139 8.54 -14.04 -11.01
C GLN A 139 9.20 -15.32 -11.46
#